data_82e022d6250cef76ca129630e903a6e2
#
_entry.id   82e022d6250cef76ca129630e903a6e2
#
_cell.length_a   1.000
_cell.length_b   1.000
_cell.length_c   1.000
_cell.angle_alpha   90.00
_cell.angle_beta   90.00
_cell.angle_gamma   90.00
#
_symmetry.space_group_name_H-M   'P 1'
#
loop_
_entity.id
_entity.type
_entity.pdbx_description
1 polymer ?
#
loop_
_entity_poly.entity_id
_entity_poly.type
_entity_poly.pdbx_seq_one_letter_code
_entity_poly.pdbx_strand_id
1 'polypeptide(L)'
;MPPTKFMTGNIFRGHIQDALFNIIGIWTHQGLQLLGMPTEAIHTPFMSDRYLSIENARYIFNNMKDIGDEMEFKEGGICRQRAHLVLDNTIKPLCRCSMRRPSENAFCAI
;
A
#
# COMPACT_ATOMS: atom_id res chain seq x y z
N MET A 1 2.43 -0.68 1.64
CA MET A 1 2.74 0.28 2.72
C MET A 1 1.57 0.31 3.68
N PRO A 2 1.77 0.23 4.99
CA PRO A 2 0.65 0.25 5.92
C PRO A 2 -0.04 1.61 5.97
N PRO A 3 -1.33 1.68 6.29
CA PRO A 3 -2.09 2.92 6.35
C PRO A 3 -1.77 3.71 7.61
N THR A 4 -0.69 4.47 7.61
CA THR A 4 -0.19 5.19 8.80
C THR A 4 -0.89 6.52 9.07
N LYS A 5 -1.48 7.14 8.06
CA LYS A 5 -2.04 8.51 8.17
C LYS A 5 -3.12 8.66 9.26
N PHE A 6 -3.94 7.65 9.45
CA PHE A 6 -5.07 7.68 10.40
C PHE A 6 -4.87 6.79 11.62
N MET A 7 -3.66 6.28 11.83
CA MET A 7 -3.30 5.45 12.99
C MET A 7 -2.94 6.31 14.21
N THR A 8 -3.84 7.22 14.59
CA THR A 8 -3.62 8.23 15.63
C THR A 8 -4.38 7.92 16.94
N GLY A 9 -4.73 6.66 17.18
CA GLY A 9 -5.45 6.23 18.37
C GLY A 9 -6.96 6.13 18.19
N ASN A 10 -7.52 6.58 17.08
CA ASN A 10 -8.93 6.35 16.77
C ASN A 10 -9.10 4.95 16.19
N ILE A 11 -9.52 4.02 17.05
CA ILE A 11 -9.66 2.58 16.70
C ILE A 11 -10.63 2.39 15.53
N PHE A 12 -11.73 3.10 15.49
CA PHE A 12 -12.74 2.97 14.43
C PHE A 12 -12.21 3.38 13.07
N ARG A 13 -11.56 4.52 12.99
CA ARG A 13 -10.96 5.01 11.74
C ARG A 13 -9.81 4.13 11.28
N GLY A 14 -8.94 3.73 12.19
CA GLY A 14 -7.84 2.82 11.91
C GLY A 14 -8.32 1.46 11.41
N HIS A 15 -9.36 0.91 12.01
CA HIS A 15 -9.96 -0.36 11.62
C HIS A 15 -10.55 -0.31 10.20
N ILE A 16 -11.28 0.74 9.86
CA ILE A 16 -11.84 0.94 8.51
C ILE A 16 -10.71 1.12 7.49
N GLN A 17 -9.68 1.87 7.83
CA GLN A 17 -8.53 2.08 6.94
C GLN A 17 -7.78 0.77 6.66
N ASP A 18 -7.57 -0.06 7.67
CA ASP A 18 -6.99 -1.39 7.51
C ASP A 18 -7.83 -2.29 6.60
N ALA A 19 -9.15 -2.27 6.77
CA ALA A 19 -10.07 -3.04 5.93
C ALA A 19 -9.96 -2.62 4.46
N LEU A 20 -9.93 -1.34 4.16
CA LEU A 20 -9.78 -0.82 2.80
C LEU A 20 -8.45 -1.24 2.17
N PHE A 21 -7.34 -1.14 2.91
CA PHE A 21 -6.03 -1.57 2.42
C PHE A 21 -5.93 -3.08 2.21
N ASN A 22 -6.57 -3.88 3.06
CA ASN A 22 -6.64 -5.33 2.88
C ASN A 22 -7.42 -5.71 1.62
N ILE A 23 -8.53 -5.03 1.33
CA ILE A 23 -9.29 -5.23 0.09
C ILE A 23 -8.45 -4.87 -1.14
N ILE A 24 -7.74 -3.76 -1.11
CA ILE A 24 -6.84 -3.35 -2.20
C ILE A 24 -5.70 -4.36 -2.37
N GLY A 25 -5.14 -4.88 -1.29
CA GLY A 25 -4.10 -5.91 -1.32
C GLY A 25 -4.56 -7.19 -2.02
N ILE A 26 -5.79 -7.63 -1.76
CA ILE A 26 -6.40 -8.79 -2.44
C ILE A 26 -6.62 -8.47 -3.91
N TRP A 27 -7.16 -7.31 -4.21
CA TRP A 27 -7.45 -6.88 -5.59
C TRP A 27 -6.20 -6.80 -6.46
N THR A 28 -5.09 -6.36 -5.89
CA THR A 28 -3.81 -6.25 -6.60
C THR A 28 -2.95 -7.51 -6.53
N HIS A 29 -3.46 -8.61 -5.99
CA HIS A 29 -2.76 -9.90 -5.84
C HIS A 29 -1.40 -9.80 -5.12
N GLN A 30 -1.34 -9.04 -4.06
CA GLN A 30 -0.12 -8.91 -3.27
C GLN A 30 0.18 -10.19 -2.49
N GLY A 31 1.41 -10.67 -2.55
CA GLY A 31 1.87 -11.84 -1.80
C GLY A 31 2.21 -11.55 -0.33
N LEU A 32 2.41 -10.28 0.02
CA LEU A 32 2.75 -9.85 1.37
C LEU A 32 2.04 -8.55 1.71
N GLN A 33 1.36 -8.52 2.84
CA GLN A 33 0.63 -7.37 3.34
C GLN A 33 1.14 -6.94 4.71
N LEU A 34 1.48 -5.66 4.85
CA LEU A 34 1.79 -5.06 6.14
C LEU A 34 0.50 -4.54 6.79
N LEU A 35 0.29 -4.93 8.05
CA LEU A 35 -0.87 -4.48 8.83
C LEU A 35 -0.52 -3.27 9.68
N GLY A 36 -1.33 -2.22 9.59
CA GLY A 36 -1.27 -1.10 10.51
C GLY A 36 -2.02 -1.40 11.80
N MET A 37 -1.61 -0.77 12.91
CA MET A 37 -2.29 -0.90 14.20
C MET A 37 -2.84 0.44 14.65
N PRO A 38 -4.05 0.50 15.25
CA PRO A 38 -4.73 1.76 15.55
C PRO A 38 -3.94 2.71 16.44
N THR A 39 -3.10 2.18 17.31
CA THR A 39 -2.31 2.95 18.30
C THR A 39 -0.84 3.06 17.95
N GLU A 40 -0.44 2.67 16.75
CA GLU A 40 0.96 2.61 16.30
C GLU A 40 1.69 3.95 16.40
N ALA A 41 1.00 5.05 16.11
CA ALA A 41 1.59 6.39 16.14
C ALA A 41 1.73 6.98 17.55
N ILE A 42 1.09 6.41 18.55
CA ILE A 42 1.01 6.94 19.92
C ILE A 42 1.94 6.20 20.88
N HIS A 43 1.89 4.87 20.85
CA HIS A 43 2.67 4.01 21.74
C HIS A 43 2.86 2.63 21.10
N THR A 44 3.66 1.77 21.75
CA THR A 44 3.76 0.36 21.33
C THR A 44 2.40 -0.31 21.40
N PRO A 45 1.91 -0.93 20.32
CA PRO A 45 0.59 -1.53 20.26
C PRO A 45 0.38 -2.61 21.32
N PHE A 46 -0.77 -2.60 21.97
CA PHE A 46 -1.18 -3.66 22.89
C PHE A 46 -1.53 -4.96 22.14
N MET A 47 -1.59 -6.06 22.85
CA MET A 47 -1.99 -7.36 22.28
C MET A 47 -3.42 -7.31 21.70
N SER A 48 -4.31 -6.55 22.32
CA SER A 48 -5.67 -6.33 21.81
C SER A 48 -5.69 -5.63 20.45
N ASP A 49 -4.82 -4.65 20.22
CA ASP A 49 -4.72 -3.93 18.95
C ASP A 49 -4.18 -4.86 17.85
N ARG A 50 -3.19 -5.66 18.17
CA ARG A 50 -2.64 -6.68 17.25
C ARG A 50 -3.68 -7.72 16.88
N TYR A 51 -4.41 -8.22 17.86
CA TYR A 51 -5.50 -9.17 17.64
C TYR A 51 -6.57 -8.58 16.72
N LEU A 52 -6.99 -7.34 16.96
CA LEU A 52 -7.99 -6.65 16.16
C LEU A 52 -7.55 -6.51 14.69
N SER A 53 -6.29 -6.12 14.45
CA SER A 53 -5.74 -5.98 13.11
C SER A 53 -5.65 -7.33 12.37
N ILE A 54 -5.21 -8.37 13.05
CA ILE A 54 -5.11 -9.72 12.48
C ILE A 54 -6.49 -10.29 12.18
N GLU A 55 -7.46 -10.14 13.08
CA GLU A 55 -8.84 -10.58 12.85
C GLU A 55 -9.48 -9.85 11.69
N ASN A 56 -9.26 -8.54 11.57
CA ASN A 56 -9.74 -7.75 10.43
C ASN A 56 -9.16 -8.29 9.10
N ALA A 57 -7.85 -8.48 9.04
CA ALA A 57 -7.20 -9.03 7.86
C ALA A 57 -7.75 -10.43 7.51
N ARG A 58 -7.85 -11.31 8.49
CA ARG A 58 -8.36 -12.67 8.32
C ARG A 58 -9.81 -12.67 7.80
N TYR A 59 -10.66 -11.84 8.38
CA TYR A 59 -12.04 -11.70 7.95
C TYR A 59 -12.15 -11.23 6.49
N ILE A 60 -11.42 -10.18 6.14
CA ILE A 60 -11.41 -9.63 4.78
C ILE A 60 -10.87 -10.65 3.77
N PHE A 61 -9.74 -11.31 4.07
CA PHE A 61 -9.16 -12.32 3.17
C PHE A 61 -10.09 -13.50 2.93
N ASN A 62 -10.81 -13.95 3.95
CA ASN A 62 -11.74 -15.07 3.81
C ASN A 62 -12.97 -14.70 2.99
N ASN A 63 -13.47 -13.47 3.09
CA ASN A 63 -14.69 -13.05 2.40
C ASN A 63 -14.44 -12.51 0.99
N MET A 64 -13.28 -11.93 0.74
CA MET A 64 -12.97 -11.21 -0.51
C MET A 64 -11.90 -11.88 -1.36
N LYS A 65 -11.58 -13.15 -1.12
CA LYS A 65 -10.48 -13.86 -1.80
C LYS A 65 -10.59 -13.89 -3.32
N ASP A 66 -11.81 -13.90 -3.85
CA ASP A 66 -12.08 -14.00 -5.29
C ASP A 66 -12.24 -12.63 -5.98
N ILE A 67 -12.27 -11.54 -5.22
CA ILE A 67 -12.53 -10.21 -5.77
C ILE A 67 -11.45 -9.74 -6.77
N GLY A 68 -10.22 -10.19 -6.60
CA GLY A 68 -9.11 -9.85 -7.49
C GLY A 68 -9.25 -10.44 -8.89
N ASP A 69 -9.94 -11.57 -9.02
CA ASP A 69 -10.18 -12.24 -10.30
C ASP A 69 -11.39 -11.65 -11.04
N GLU A 70 -12.36 -11.10 -10.31
CA GLU A 70 -13.61 -10.59 -10.87
C GLU A 70 -13.55 -9.09 -11.20
N MET A 71 -12.65 -8.35 -10.59
CA MET A 71 -12.54 -6.89 -10.75
C MET A 71 -11.23 -6.51 -11.44
N GLU A 72 -11.33 -5.67 -12.46
CA GLU A 72 -10.19 -5.09 -13.17
C GLU A 72 -10.25 -3.57 -13.14
N PHE A 73 -9.09 -2.92 -13.27
CA PHE A 73 -9.03 -1.48 -13.43
C PHE A 73 -9.57 -1.08 -14.80
N LYS A 74 -10.51 -0.14 -14.80
CA LYS A 74 -11.12 0.37 -16.03
C LYS A 74 -10.06 1.00 -16.94
N GLU A 75 -10.08 0.64 -18.23
CA GLU A 75 -9.26 1.30 -19.24
C GLU A 75 -9.65 2.77 -19.37
N GLY A 76 -8.66 3.66 -19.39
CA GLY A 76 -8.88 5.11 -19.37
C GLY A 76 -9.30 5.66 -18.00
N GLY A 77 -9.39 4.83 -16.97
CA GLY A 77 -9.68 5.26 -15.60
C GLY A 77 -8.53 6.04 -14.95
N ILE A 78 -8.85 6.78 -13.90
CA ILE A 78 -7.90 7.64 -13.18
C ILE A 78 -6.69 6.85 -12.67
N CYS A 79 -6.91 5.63 -12.16
CA CYS A 79 -5.82 4.78 -11.64
C CYS A 79 -4.80 4.41 -12.72
N ARG A 80 -5.24 4.03 -13.91
CA ARG A 80 -4.34 3.70 -15.02
C ARG A 80 -3.60 4.91 -15.54
N GLN A 81 -4.28 6.03 -15.70
CA GLN A 81 -3.66 7.29 -16.11
C GLN A 81 -2.59 7.74 -15.11
N ARG A 82 -2.88 7.62 -13.83
CA ARG A 82 -1.94 7.95 -12.76
C ARG A 82 -0.74 7.00 -12.75
N ALA A 83 -0.95 5.71 -12.94
CA ALA A 83 0.10 4.72 -13.01
C ALA A 83 1.06 5.00 -14.18
N HIS A 84 0.56 5.29 -15.37
CA HIS A 84 1.37 5.67 -16.52
C HIS A 84 2.16 6.95 -16.26
N LEU A 85 1.53 7.98 -15.67
CA LEU A 85 2.19 9.23 -15.33
C LEU A 85 3.36 9.01 -14.34
N VAL A 86 3.15 8.21 -13.31
CA VAL A 86 4.17 7.89 -12.31
C VAL A 86 5.32 7.10 -12.93
N LEU A 87 5.03 6.13 -13.79
CA LEU A 87 6.04 5.36 -14.50
C LEU A 87 6.88 6.25 -15.42
N ASP A 88 6.26 7.11 -16.22
CA ASP A 88 6.96 8.03 -17.10
C ASP A 88 7.87 8.99 -16.33
N ASN A 89 7.38 9.54 -15.22
CA ASN A 89 8.16 10.43 -14.36
C ASN A 89 9.32 9.70 -13.66
N THR A 90 9.21 8.40 -13.41
CA THR A 90 10.27 7.58 -12.82
C THR A 90 11.32 7.16 -13.86
N ILE A 91 10.90 6.81 -15.07
CA ILE A 91 11.79 6.36 -16.14
C ILE A 91 12.71 7.48 -16.63
N LYS A 92 12.20 8.70 -16.77
CA LYS A 92 13.00 9.85 -17.25
C LYS A 92 14.28 10.10 -16.43
N PRO A 93 14.26 10.20 -15.09
CA PRO A 93 15.48 10.33 -14.30
C PRO A 93 16.41 9.13 -14.41
N LEU A 94 15.87 7.90 -14.45
CA LEU A 94 16.66 6.68 -14.59
C LEU A 94 17.42 6.63 -15.93
N CYS A 95 16.77 7.02 -17.02
CA CYS A 95 17.44 7.13 -18.32
C CYS A 95 18.55 8.17 -18.32
N ARG A 96 18.34 9.31 -17.66
CA ARG A 96 19.41 10.33 -17.49
C ARG A 96 20.59 9.78 -16.69
N CYS A 97 20.32 9.05 -15.61
CA CYS A 97 21.34 8.42 -14.78
C CYS A 97 22.17 7.40 -15.58
N SER A 98 21.55 6.60 -16.43
CA SER A 98 22.25 5.61 -17.24
C SER A 98 23.13 6.23 -18.33
N MET A 99 22.84 7.45 -18.77
CA MET A 99 23.64 8.18 -19.75
C MET A 99 24.80 8.98 -19.13
N ARG A 100 24.82 9.14 -17.81
CA ARG A 100 25.90 9.82 -17.10
C ARG A 100 27.09 8.90 -16.86
N ARG A 101 28.27 9.52 -16.64
CA ARG A 101 29.47 8.78 -16.25
C ARG A 101 29.28 8.07 -14.92
N PRO A 102 29.93 6.91 -14.68
CA PRO A 102 29.80 6.16 -13.45
C PRO A 102 30.01 6.96 -12.17
N SER A 103 30.89 7.96 -12.19
CA SER A 103 31.15 8.86 -11.06
C SER A 103 29.99 9.80 -10.72
N GLU A 104 29.11 10.06 -11.68
CA GLU A 104 27.93 10.91 -11.49
C GLU A 104 26.68 10.12 -11.12
N ASN A 105 26.67 8.82 -11.37
CA ASN A 105 25.52 7.95 -11.06
C ASN A 105 25.25 7.85 -9.56
N ALA A 106 26.23 8.08 -8.71
CA ALA A 106 26.05 8.11 -7.26
C ALA A 106 25.08 9.23 -6.80
N PHE A 107 25.03 10.34 -7.54
CA PHE A 107 24.10 11.44 -7.27
C PHE A 107 22.66 11.15 -7.72
N CYS A 108 22.47 10.28 -8.67
CA CYS A 108 21.14 9.89 -9.17
C CYS A 108 20.47 8.85 -8.29
N ALA A 109 21.23 8.14 -7.46
CA ALA A 109 20.73 7.15 -6.52
C ALA A 109 20.18 7.77 -5.21
N ILE A 110 20.43 9.04 -4.99
CA ILE A 110 19.93 9.83 -3.87
C ILE A 110 18.71 10.62 -4.36
#